data_6ba565714268715c6c55a54df446dea7
#
_entry.id   6ba565714268715c6c55a54df446dea7
#
_cell.length_a   1.000
_cell.length_b   1.000
_cell.length_c   1.000
_cell.angle_alpha   90.00
_cell.angle_beta   90.00
_cell.angle_gamma   90.00
#
_symmetry.space_group_name_H-M   'P 1'
#
loop_
_entity.id
_entity.type
_entity.pdbx_description
1 polymer ?
#
loop_
_entity_poly.entity_id
_entity_poly.type
_entity_poly.pdbx_seq_one_letter_code
_entity_poly.pdbx_strand_id
1 'polypeptide(L)'
;MTFSDWGGRLVTFPDDRAARYRDSGAWSDDPTGRRLHQVAIRFPDRPAVISAEGSMSFAELDRRTDEIAAGLIGLGLRRLDPVIFQLTNRLETVLAWYGCIKAGLVPVATLAAHRMHEIGHVSRTVGAVAHLVEAGLPTFDLVEFAREHADGHPSIRHVITVGDGAGTGGPDMIRLEDLGAGTDPDAARAAVEEIETQIDPLDVAAFQLSGGTTGVPKVIPRIHAEYWNNARMYAQRLGWDQDSRVAHLIPIIHNAGISCGLHAAHSVGACLVLATADAPTAFELMAKAQATEVLIGHGHYQAVLGPGFDKARETLRRVVLSGAKVPAELFDRVDDGAGHWAGQLFGMSEGLFTVTPLDSPARARLTTVGTPIASDDEIRILEPGGERELADGEVGELCCRGPYTIPGYFDAADHNAAAFTPGGFYRTGDLAAITVIDGGRYLSIEGRIKDLINRGGEKVNAEEVELLLLEHSGIADAAVVAMPDPRLGEKTCAYLIARDGKDLPLSEIQEHLAKLGVAKFKWPERLEWVPSLPHTNVNKIDKKRLRAEIAAKLLAEADVPRAVV
;
A
#
# COMPACT_ATOMS: atom_id res chain seq x y z
N MET A 1 -1.62 23.36 -23.32
CA MET A 1 -1.02 23.47 -21.96
C MET A 1 0.27 22.72 -21.98
N THR A 2 1.26 23.13 -21.21
CA THR A 2 2.55 22.46 -21.21
C THR A 2 2.61 21.61 -19.95
N PHE A 3 2.72 20.30 -20.15
CA PHE A 3 3.06 19.31 -19.11
C PHE A 3 4.33 19.74 -18.37
N SER A 4 4.37 19.50 -17.06
CA SER A 4 5.56 19.79 -16.25
C SER A 4 6.43 18.53 -16.08
N ASP A 5 7.63 18.56 -16.62
CA ASP A 5 8.66 17.54 -16.38
C ASP A 5 9.45 17.77 -15.09
N TRP A 6 9.05 18.76 -14.29
CA TRP A 6 9.72 19.15 -13.02
C TRP A 6 11.22 19.48 -13.22
N GLY A 7 11.57 20.08 -14.36
CA GLY A 7 12.96 20.40 -14.67
C GLY A 7 13.82 19.16 -14.96
N GLY A 8 13.23 18.15 -15.58
CA GLY A 8 13.89 16.89 -15.93
C GLY A 8 13.96 15.86 -14.80
N ARG A 9 13.33 16.12 -13.64
CA ARG A 9 13.30 15.18 -12.50
C ARG A 9 12.23 14.10 -12.62
N LEU A 10 11.23 14.31 -13.48
CA LEU A 10 10.17 13.34 -13.75
C LEU A 10 10.52 12.52 -15.01
N VAL A 11 10.55 11.19 -14.87
CA VAL A 11 10.66 10.31 -16.02
C VAL A 11 9.31 10.21 -16.70
N THR A 12 9.25 10.50 -18.00
CA THR A 12 8.04 10.48 -18.80
C THR A 12 7.82 9.14 -19.49
N PHE A 13 6.57 8.80 -19.76
CA PHE A 13 6.27 7.66 -20.61
C PHE A 13 6.72 7.95 -22.06
N PRO A 14 7.26 6.95 -22.78
CA PRO A 14 7.50 7.07 -24.22
C PRO A 14 6.22 7.41 -24.98
N ASP A 15 6.30 8.27 -25.98
CA ASP A 15 5.15 8.81 -26.72
C ASP A 15 4.28 7.71 -27.35
N ASP A 16 4.89 6.66 -27.88
CA ASP A 16 4.21 5.52 -28.49
C ASP A 16 3.37 4.74 -27.47
N ARG A 17 3.89 4.56 -26.26
CA ARG A 17 3.16 3.93 -25.15
C ARG A 17 2.05 4.84 -24.62
N ALA A 18 2.32 6.12 -24.45
CA ALA A 18 1.33 7.09 -24.02
C ALA A 18 0.14 7.16 -24.99
N ALA A 19 0.40 7.16 -26.32
CA ALA A 19 -0.64 7.11 -27.34
C ALA A 19 -1.45 5.80 -27.23
N ARG A 20 -0.81 4.63 -27.15
CA ARG A 20 -1.48 3.33 -26.99
C ARG A 20 -2.41 3.32 -25.78
N TYR A 21 -1.97 3.84 -24.63
CA TYR A 21 -2.75 3.83 -23.39
C TYR A 21 -3.96 4.78 -23.43
N ARG A 22 -3.89 5.87 -24.21
CA ARG A 22 -5.05 6.72 -24.49
C ARG A 22 -6.02 6.01 -25.44
N ASP A 23 -5.53 5.44 -26.52
CA ASP A 23 -6.34 4.76 -27.54
C ASP A 23 -7.09 3.54 -26.97
N SER A 24 -6.47 2.80 -26.03
CA SER A 24 -7.11 1.67 -25.34
C SER A 24 -8.11 2.10 -24.25
N GLY A 25 -8.13 3.39 -23.86
CA GLY A 25 -8.94 3.90 -22.75
C GLY A 25 -8.39 3.53 -21.37
N ALA A 26 -7.16 3.00 -21.29
CA ALA A 26 -6.46 2.79 -20.01
C ALA A 26 -6.16 4.13 -19.34
N TRP A 27 -5.90 5.17 -20.10
CA TRP A 27 -5.72 6.54 -19.64
C TRP A 27 -6.93 7.41 -19.93
N SER A 28 -7.09 8.48 -19.16
CA SER A 28 -8.15 9.48 -19.28
C SER A 28 -7.55 10.86 -19.43
N ASP A 29 -8.21 11.69 -20.22
CA ASP A 29 -7.86 13.11 -20.34
C ASP A 29 -8.50 13.99 -19.25
N ASP A 30 -9.41 13.45 -18.44
CA ASP A 30 -10.00 14.17 -17.31
C ASP A 30 -9.10 14.09 -16.07
N PRO A 31 -8.81 15.20 -15.38
CA PRO A 31 -8.11 15.19 -14.11
C PRO A 31 -8.97 14.53 -13.01
N THR A 32 -8.29 13.98 -12.00
CA THR A 32 -8.92 13.20 -10.92
C THR A 32 -10.02 13.98 -10.19
N GLY A 33 -9.86 15.30 -9.97
CA GLY A 33 -10.89 16.15 -9.34
C GLY A 33 -12.18 16.19 -10.15
N ARG A 34 -12.09 16.35 -11.46
CA ARG A 34 -13.25 16.33 -12.37
C ARG A 34 -13.96 14.97 -12.37
N ARG A 35 -13.22 13.87 -12.24
CA ARG A 35 -13.81 12.54 -12.13
C ARG A 35 -14.68 12.38 -10.89
N LEU A 36 -14.25 12.89 -9.74
CA LEU A 36 -15.08 12.91 -8.54
C LEU A 36 -16.34 13.73 -8.75
N HIS A 37 -16.22 14.93 -9.32
CA HIS A 37 -17.37 15.79 -9.62
C HIS A 37 -18.40 15.11 -10.54
N GLN A 38 -17.97 14.41 -11.59
CA GLN A 38 -18.85 13.63 -12.47
C GLN A 38 -19.62 12.54 -11.72
N VAL A 39 -18.96 11.86 -10.75
CA VAL A 39 -19.61 10.87 -9.88
C VAL A 39 -20.62 11.53 -8.96
N ALA A 40 -20.28 12.67 -8.37
CA ALA A 40 -21.18 13.41 -7.50
C ALA A 40 -22.46 13.91 -8.23
N ILE A 41 -22.33 14.34 -9.47
CA ILE A 41 -23.50 14.68 -10.32
C ILE A 41 -24.38 13.43 -10.57
N ARG A 42 -23.75 12.29 -10.79
CA ARG A 42 -24.48 11.05 -11.11
C ARG A 42 -25.16 10.42 -9.90
N PHE A 43 -24.57 10.54 -8.71
CA PHE A 43 -25.03 9.88 -7.48
C PHE A 43 -25.09 10.83 -6.26
N PRO A 44 -25.72 12.01 -6.37
CA PRO A 44 -25.58 13.09 -5.38
C PRO A 44 -25.94 12.68 -3.95
N ASP A 45 -27.02 11.94 -3.77
CA ASP A 45 -27.60 11.62 -2.47
C ASP A 45 -27.05 10.30 -1.88
N ARG A 46 -26.20 9.57 -2.63
CA ARG A 46 -25.64 8.33 -2.12
C ARG A 46 -24.48 8.62 -1.14
N PRO A 47 -24.32 7.78 -0.11
CA PRO A 47 -23.19 7.94 0.80
C PRO A 47 -21.86 7.70 0.04
N ALA A 48 -20.97 8.67 0.10
CA ALA A 48 -19.62 8.58 -0.43
C ALA A 48 -18.65 7.98 0.61
N VAL A 49 -18.79 8.43 1.88
CA VAL A 49 -17.94 7.99 2.99
C VAL A 49 -18.79 7.75 4.22
N ILE A 50 -18.48 6.66 4.94
CA ILE A 50 -18.93 6.39 6.30
C ILE A 50 -17.68 6.16 7.15
N SER A 51 -17.56 6.87 8.28
CA SER A 51 -16.43 6.75 9.21
C SER A 51 -16.95 6.80 10.67
N ALA A 52 -16.04 6.75 11.63
CA ALA A 52 -16.39 6.92 13.04
C ALA A 52 -16.94 8.32 13.35
N GLU A 53 -16.47 9.34 12.63
CA GLU A 53 -16.86 10.74 12.79
C GLU A 53 -18.24 11.04 12.18
N GLY A 54 -18.70 10.22 11.23
CA GLY A 54 -19.97 10.41 10.56
C GLY A 54 -20.03 9.87 9.14
N SER A 55 -20.99 10.38 8.37
CA SER A 55 -21.16 10.04 6.96
C SER A 55 -21.35 11.29 6.11
N MET A 56 -20.99 11.20 4.84
CA MET A 56 -21.12 12.27 3.87
C MET A 56 -21.61 11.71 2.54
N SER A 57 -22.56 12.38 1.89
CA SER A 57 -23.01 12.06 0.54
C SER A 57 -21.98 12.52 -0.51
N PHE A 58 -22.12 12.04 -1.76
CA PHE A 58 -21.28 12.51 -2.85
C PHE A 58 -21.41 14.01 -3.12
N ALA A 59 -22.64 14.55 -3.05
CA ALA A 59 -22.86 15.99 -3.22
C ALA A 59 -22.19 16.82 -2.12
N GLU A 60 -22.28 16.38 -0.87
CA GLU A 60 -21.63 17.04 0.27
C GLU A 60 -20.10 16.96 0.16
N LEU A 61 -19.56 15.78 -0.20
CA LEU A 61 -18.13 15.57 -0.41
C LEU A 61 -17.60 16.49 -1.51
N ASP A 62 -18.28 16.53 -2.64
CA ASP A 62 -17.88 17.32 -3.81
C ASP A 62 -17.87 18.82 -3.49
N ARG A 63 -18.99 19.34 -2.93
CA ARG A 63 -19.10 20.72 -2.48
C ARG A 63 -18.03 21.09 -1.45
N ARG A 64 -17.85 20.28 -0.40
CA ARG A 64 -16.91 20.59 0.67
C ARG A 64 -15.46 20.58 0.16
N THR A 65 -15.12 19.67 -0.75
CA THR A 65 -13.78 19.62 -1.36
C THR A 65 -13.54 20.76 -2.34
N ASP A 66 -14.56 21.30 -3.01
CA ASP A 66 -14.47 22.55 -3.80
C ASP A 66 -14.17 23.76 -2.87
N GLU A 67 -14.87 23.87 -1.74
CA GLU A 67 -14.63 24.94 -0.75
C GLU A 67 -13.19 24.87 -0.21
N ILE A 68 -12.71 23.68 0.18
CA ILE A 68 -11.33 23.48 0.65
C ILE A 68 -10.33 23.85 -0.44
N ALA A 69 -10.58 23.44 -1.70
CA ALA A 69 -9.72 23.78 -2.83
C ALA A 69 -9.64 25.31 -3.03
N ALA A 70 -10.77 26.01 -3.01
CA ALA A 70 -10.81 27.47 -3.09
C ALA A 70 -10.06 28.13 -1.92
N GLY A 71 -10.17 27.58 -0.71
CA GLY A 71 -9.41 28.04 0.46
C GLY A 71 -7.90 27.86 0.28
N LEU A 72 -7.45 26.70 -0.21
CA LEU A 72 -6.04 26.42 -0.51
C LEU A 72 -5.47 27.38 -1.58
N ILE A 73 -6.23 27.62 -2.63
CA ILE A 73 -5.89 28.63 -3.68
C ILE A 73 -5.80 30.03 -3.05
N GLY A 74 -6.74 30.37 -2.16
CA GLY A 74 -6.75 31.64 -1.41
C GLY A 74 -5.54 31.85 -0.51
N LEU A 75 -4.90 30.78 -0.01
CA LEU A 75 -3.62 30.84 0.70
C LEU A 75 -2.42 31.12 -0.23
N GLY A 76 -2.62 31.22 -1.53
CA GLY A 76 -1.56 31.43 -2.51
C GLY A 76 -0.81 30.17 -2.91
N LEU A 77 -1.37 28.98 -2.61
CA LEU A 77 -0.88 27.71 -3.15
C LEU A 77 -1.24 27.61 -4.63
N ARG A 78 -0.36 27.01 -5.41
CA ARG A 78 -0.45 26.99 -6.88
C ARG A 78 -0.42 25.57 -7.42
N ARG A 79 -0.92 25.39 -8.63
CA ARG A 79 -0.82 24.12 -9.36
C ARG A 79 0.59 23.52 -9.26
N LEU A 80 0.67 22.22 -8.97
CA LEU A 80 1.86 21.42 -8.76
C LEU A 80 2.62 21.70 -7.44
N ASP A 81 2.13 22.55 -6.55
CA ASP A 81 2.72 22.70 -5.22
C ASP A 81 2.55 21.39 -4.42
N PRO A 82 3.65 20.74 -3.94
CA PRO A 82 3.53 19.53 -3.15
C PRO A 82 3.16 19.82 -1.70
N VAL A 83 2.24 18.99 -1.15
CA VAL A 83 1.75 19.09 0.21
C VAL A 83 2.02 17.77 0.96
N ILE A 84 2.80 17.82 2.03
CA ILE A 84 3.06 16.65 2.89
C ILE A 84 1.81 16.31 3.69
N PHE A 85 1.45 15.02 3.76
CA PHE A 85 0.30 14.50 4.50
C PHE A 85 0.75 13.60 5.64
N GLN A 86 0.45 13.94 6.89
CA GLN A 86 0.63 13.06 8.06
C GLN A 86 -0.70 12.91 8.81
N LEU A 87 -1.61 12.19 8.19
CA LEU A 87 -2.98 11.96 8.67
C LEU A 87 -3.25 10.46 8.83
N THR A 88 -4.19 10.13 9.72
CA THR A 88 -4.73 8.78 9.89
C THR A 88 -6.02 8.58 9.07
N ASN A 89 -6.72 7.46 9.29
CA ASN A 89 -7.99 7.15 8.62
C ASN A 89 -9.13 7.98 9.23
N ARG A 90 -9.31 9.19 8.72
CA ARG A 90 -10.34 10.16 9.15
C ARG A 90 -11.09 10.70 7.94
N LEU A 91 -12.29 11.20 8.16
CA LEU A 91 -13.09 11.88 7.12
C LEU A 91 -12.31 13.07 6.52
N GLU A 92 -11.63 13.84 7.36
CA GLU A 92 -10.86 15.00 6.96
C GLU A 92 -9.66 14.62 6.05
N THR A 93 -9.14 13.40 6.16
CA THR A 93 -8.10 12.91 5.24
C THR A 93 -8.64 12.78 3.82
N VAL A 94 -9.88 12.30 3.67
CA VAL A 94 -10.55 12.22 2.36
C VAL A 94 -10.84 13.62 1.81
N LEU A 95 -11.32 14.52 2.67
CA LEU A 95 -11.58 15.93 2.31
C LEU A 95 -10.29 16.64 1.86
N ALA A 96 -9.22 16.50 2.63
CA ALA A 96 -7.93 17.10 2.31
C ALA A 96 -7.35 16.55 1.01
N TRP A 97 -7.43 15.23 0.80
CA TRP A 97 -6.94 14.57 -0.40
C TRP A 97 -7.59 15.14 -1.65
N TYR A 98 -8.92 15.13 -1.72
CA TYR A 98 -9.63 15.67 -2.88
C TYR A 98 -9.55 17.19 -2.99
N GLY A 99 -9.56 17.91 -1.87
CA GLY A 99 -9.38 19.36 -1.86
C GLY A 99 -8.04 19.79 -2.47
N CYS A 100 -6.94 19.10 -2.10
CA CYS A 100 -5.63 19.34 -2.72
C CYS A 100 -5.63 19.01 -4.21
N ILE A 101 -6.17 17.87 -4.62
CA ILE A 101 -6.22 17.46 -6.03
C ILE A 101 -7.06 18.45 -6.87
N LYS A 102 -8.21 18.91 -6.36
CA LYS A 102 -9.07 19.91 -7.03
C LYS A 102 -8.41 21.29 -7.12
N ALA A 103 -7.57 21.65 -6.14
CA ALA A 103 -6.74 22.87 -6.20
C ALA A 103 -5.52 22.74 -7.13
N GLY A 104 -5.34 21.58 -7.80
CA GLY A 104 -4.18 21.30 -8.63
C GLY A 104 -2.88 21.07 -7.87
N LEU A 105 -2.96 20.88 -6.55
CA LEU A 105 -1.82 20.58 -5.69
C LEU A 105 -1.46 19.09 -5.77
N VAL A 106 -0.25 18.74 -5.33
CA VAL A 106 0.25 17.35 -5.34
C VAL A 106 0.35 16.82 -3.91
N PRO A 107 -0.65 16.04 -3.43
CA PRO A 107 -0.52 15.33 -2.16
C PRO A 107 0.70 14.41 -2.15
N VAL A 108 1.49 14.48 -1.08
CA VAL A 108 2.62 13.60 -0.83
C VAL A 108 2.23 12.63 0.28
N ALA A 109 2.03 11.38 -0.09
CA ALA A 109 1.42 10.35 0.76
C ALA A 109 2.41 9.81 1.80
N THR A 110 2.69 10.60 2.84
CA THR A 110 3.50 10.16 3.97
C THR A 110 2.62 9.57 5.09
N LEU A 111 3.23 8.80 5.98
CA LEU A 111 2.51 8.21 7.11
C LEU A 111 2.64 9.06 8.36
N ALA A 112 1.62 9.07 9.21
CA ALA A 112 1.65 9.70 10.54
C ALA A 112 2.82 9.18 11.41
N ALA A 113 3.30 7.96 11.13
CA ALA A 113 4.44 7.34 11.81
C ALA A 113 5.82 7.83 11.32
N HIS A 114 5.91 8.49 10.16
CA HIS A 114 7.19 9.03 9.67
C HIS A 114 7.71 10.15 10.57
N ARG A 115 9.03 10.33 10.61
CA ARG A 115 9.70 11.34 11.42
C ARG A 115 10.63 12.19 10.54
N MET A 116 11.42 13.06 11.12
CA MET A 116 12.24 14.05 10.40
C MET A 116 13.19 13.41 9.38
N HIS A 117 13.66 12.18 9.63
CA HIS A 117 14.51 11.47 8.67
C HIS A 117 13.80 11.27 7.33
N GLU A 118 12.58 10.73 7.34
CA GLU A 118 11.78 10.48 6.13
C GLU A 118 11.15 11.77 5.61
N ILE A 119 10.47 12.52 6.47
CA ILE A 119 9.74 13.75 6.12
C ILE A 119 10.68 14.80 5.54
N GLY A 120 11.81 15.06 6.21
CA GLY A 120 12.79 16.05 5.76
C GLY A 120 13.42 15.66 4.42
N HIS A 121 13.70 14.35 4.20
CA HIS A 121 14.20 13.87 2.91
C HIS A 121 13.17 14.08 1.80
N VAL A 122 11.95 13.55 1.99
CA VAL A 122 10.88 13.64 1.00
C VAL A 122 10.54 15.09 0.70
N SER A 123 10.41 15.94 1.73
CA SER A 123 10.12 17.37 1.60
C SER A 123 11.13 18.10 0.69
N ARG A 124 12.43 17.85 0.90
CA ARG A 124 13.49 18.42 0.04
C ARG A 124 13.42 17.87 -1.38
N THR A 125 13.19 16.55 -1.52
CA THR A 125 13.12 15.90 -2.83
C THR A 125 12.00 16.47 -3.69
N VAL A 126 10.80 16.66 -3.13
CA VAL A 126 9.66 17.17 -3.89
C VAL A 126 9.55 18.70 -3.89
N GLY A 127 10.27 19.38 -3.02
CA GLY A 127 10.13 20.84 -2.80
C GLY A 127 8.81 21.19 -2.14
N ALA A 128 8.42 20.48 -1.08
CA ALA A 128 7.14 20.67 -0.42
C ALA A 128 6.94 22.09 0.09
N VAL A 129 5.72 22.61 -0.02
CA VAL A 129 5.35 23.99 0.34
C VAL A 129 4.36 24.10 1.50
N ALA A 130 3.71 22.99 1.83
CA ALA A 130 2.82 22.92 2.98
C ALA A 130 2.91 21.55 3.66
N HIS A 131 2.57 21.53 4.95
CA HIS A 131 2.53 20.31 5.75
C HIS A 131 1.17 20.21 6.44
N LEU A 132 0.44 19.16 6.15
CA LEU A 132 -0.90 18.87 6.66
C LEU A 132 -0.81 17.74 7.67
N VAL A 133 -1.22 18.01 8.92
CA VAL A 133 -1.01 17.13 10.07
C VAL A 133 -2.26 16.93 10.91
N GLU A 134 -2.36 15.79 11.56
CA GLU A 134 -3.41 15.48 12.53
C GLU A 134 -3.01 15.96 13.92
N ALA A 135 -3.90 16.76 14.55
CA ALA A 135 -3.77 17.21 15.93
C ALA A 135 -4.38 16.18 16.89
N GLY A 136 -3.86 16.15 18.11
CA GLY A 136 -4.47 15.37 19.20
C GLY A 136 -4.16 13.88 19.19
N LEU A 137 -3.18 13.40 18.39
CA LEU A 137 -2.75 12.01 18.46
C LEU A 137 -2.09 11.70 19.81
N PRO A 138 -2.51 10.62 20.50
CA PRO A 138 -2.04 10.35 21.87
C PRO A 138 -0.56 9.91 21.93
N THR A 139 0.00 9.45 20.81
CA THR A 139 1.34 8.85 20.77
C THR A 139 2.44 9.83 20.38
N PHE A 140 2.11 10.92 19.69
CA PHE A 140 3.09 11.87 19.18
C PHE A 140 2.43 13.18 18.76
N ASP A 141 3.04 14.32 19.16
CA ASP A 141 2.57 15.66 18.75
C ASP A 141 3.06 15.98 17.32
N LEU A 142 2.17 15.70 16.35
CA LEU A 142 2.44 16.02 14.95
C LEU A 142 2.37 17.53 14.65
N VAL A 143 1.68 18.31 15.48
CA VAL A 143 1.57 19.77 15.31
C VAL A 143 2.91 20.43 15.61
N GLU A 144 3.50 20.10 16.76
CA GLU A 144 4.84 20.60 17.10
C GLU A 144 5.90 20.09 16.11
N PHE A 145 5.81 18.83 15.73
CA PHE A 145 6.68 18.25 14.69
C PHE A 145 6.59 19.01 13.36
N ALA A 146 5.38 19.41 12.92
CA ALA A 146 5.20 20.16 11.68
C ALA A 146 5.78 21.58 11.75
N ARG A 147 5.82 22.20 12.94
CA ARG A 147 6.50 23.48 13.18
C ARG A 147 8.01 23.31 13.05
N GLU A 148 8.59 22.33 13.75
CA GLU A 148 10.02 22.02 13.63
C GLU A 148 10.39 21.73 12.17
N HIS A 149 9.53 21.04 11.44
CA HIS A 149 9.72 20.79 10.02
C HIS A 149 9.71 22.08 9.20
N ALA A 150 8.75 22.97 9.43
CA ALA A 150 8.67 24.26 8.73
C ALA A 150 9.88 25.16 9.05
N ASP A 151 10.32 25.21 10.31
CA ASP A 151 11.51 25.97 10.72
C ASP A 151 12.78 25.46 10.02
N GLY A 152 12.91 24.15 9.86
CA GLY A 152 14.04 23.51 9.18
C GLY A 152 13.97 23.48 7.65
N HIS A 153 12.82 23.82 7.06
CA HIS A 153 12.58 23.74 5.62
C HIS A 153 11.85 25.01 5.13
N PRO A 154 12.58 26.07 4.73
CA PRO A 154 12.01 27.37 4.37
C PRO A 154 11.03 27.36 3.21
N SER A 155 10.95 26.27 2.42
CA SER A 155 9.92 26.09 1.39
C SER A 155 8.53 25.87 1.97
N ILE A 156 8.42 25.34 3.19
CA ILE A 156 7.15 25.13 3.88
C ILE A 156 6.59 26.48 4.34
N ARG A 157 5.54 26.93 3.69
CA ARG A 157 4.89 28.23 3.93
C ARG A 157 3.69 28.11 4.84
N HIS A 158 3.07 26.92 4.90
CA HIS A 158 1.83 26.67 5.63
C HIS A 158 1.88 25.36 6.38
N VAL A 159 1.43 25.38 7.64
CA VAL A 159 1.09 24.19 8.41
C VAL A 159 -0.43 24.16 8.56
N ILE A 160 -1.05 23.10 8.07
CA ILE A 160 -2.50 22.92 8.08
C ILE A 160 -2.84 21.76 9.04
N THR A 161 -3.77 21.98 9.93
CA THR A 161 -4.15 21.01 10.97
C THR A 161 -5.56 20.49 10.79
N VAL A 162 -5.77 19.23 11.20
CA VAL A 162 -7.10 18.60 11.30
C VAL A 162 -7.28 17.93 12.67
N GLY A 163 -8.53 17.71 13.08
CA GLY A 163 -8.87 16.95 14.27
C GLY A 163 -8.96 17.75 15.55
N ASP A 164 -9.20 17.02 16.66
CA ASP A 164 -9.39 17.62 17.97
C ASP A 164 -8.10 18.28 18.47
N GLY A 165 -8.19 19.55 18.87
CA GLY A 165 -7.01 20.36 19.21
C GLY A 165 -6.40 21.10 18.01
N ALA A 166 -6.94 20.95 16.80
CA ALA A 166 -6.61 21.85 15.70
C ALA A 166 -6.87 23.30 16.13
N GLY A 167 -5.90 24.18 15.95
CA GLY A 167 -5.98 25.58 16.40
C GLY A 167 -5.46 25.87 17.80
N THR A 168 -5.08 24.86 18.62
CA THR A 168 -4.40 25.11 19.91
C THR A 168 -2.94 25.52 19.72
N GLY A 169 -2.43 25.42 18.51
CA GLY A 169 -1.05 25.68 18.13
C GLY A 169 -0.62 27.13 17.95
N GLY A 170 -1.50 28.12 18.10
CA GLY A 170 -1.19 29.54 17.92
C GLY A 170 -1.83 30.19 16.68
N PRO A 171 -1.70 31.50 16.51
CA PRO A 171 -2.42 32.27 15.48
C PRO A 171 -1.99 31.98 14.03
N ASP A 172 -0.83 31.32 13.84
CA ASP A 172 -0.29 31.03 12.50
C ASP A 172 -0.71 29.64 11.94
N MET A 173 -1.55 28.92 12.69
CA MET A 173 -2.02 27.58 12.29
C MET A 173 -3.34 27.67 11.53
N ILE A 174 -3.38 27.04 10.38
CA ILE A 174 -4.58 26.97 9.52
C ILE A 174 -5.32 25.68 9.83
N ARG A 175 -6.62 25.76 10.13
CA ARG A 175 -7.44 24.58 10.26
C ARG A 175 -8.04 24.20 8.91
N LEU A 176 -8.01 22.91 8.57
CA LEU A 176 -8.62 22.42 7.33
C LEU A 176 -10.13 22.78 7.29
N GLU A 177 -10.81 22.70 8.44
CA GLU A 177 -12.23 22.98 8.57
C GLU A 177 -12.58 24.45 8.26
N ASP A 178 -11.63 25.37 8.44
CA ASP A 178 -11.82 26.80 8.18
C ASP A 178 -11.51 27.18 6.71
N LEU A 179 -10.85 26.30 5.97
CA LEU A 179 -10.54 26.53 4.56
C LEU A 179 -11.81 26.63 3.72
N GLY A 180 -11.98 27.77 3.06
CA GLY A 180 -13.15 28.07 2.25
C GLY A 180 -14.47 28.21 3.03
N ALA A 181 -14.43 28.24 4.36
CA ALA A 181 -15.62 28.45 5.17
C ALA A 181 -16.28 29.78 4.83
N GLY A 182 -17.57 29.71 4.47
CA GLY A 182 -18.34 30.89 4.06
C GLY A 182 -18.12 31.34 2.58
N THR A 183 -17.31 30.59 1.82
CA THR A 183 -17.23 30.80 0.36
C THR A 183 -18.56 30.37 -0.27
N ASP A 184 -19.07 31.18 -1.20
CA ASP A 184 -20.22 30.78 -2.00
C ASP A 184 -19.91 29.50 -2.79
N PRO A 185 -20.75 28.45 -2.74
CA PRO A 185 -20.47 27.17 -3.38
C PRO A 185 -20.23 27.28 -4.90
N ASP A 186 -20.97 28.17 -5.60
CA ASP A 186 -20.79 28.37 -7.04
C ASP A 186 -19.45 29.06 -7.34
N ALA A 187 -19.03 29.98 -6.48
CA ALA A 187 -17.72 30.62 -6.58
C ALA A 187 -16.58 29.64 -6.31
N ALA A 188 -16.74 28.75 -5.32
CA ALA A 188 -15.77 27.70 -5.04
C ALA A 188 -15.64 26.74 -6.24
N ARG A 189 -16.76 26.29 -6.80
CA ARG A 189 -16.78 25.44 -8.01
C ARG A 189 -16.10 26.12 -9.19
N ALA A 190 -16.43 27.39 -9.46
CA ALA A 190 -15.82 28.16 -10.55
C ALA A 190 -14.29 28.26 -10.41
N ALA A 191 -13.78 28.46 -9.19
CA ALA A 191 -12.34 28.50 -8.94
C ALA A 191 -11.68 27.13 -9.24
N VAL A 192 -12.32 26.02 -8.89
CA VAL A 192 -11.85 24.68 -9.21
C VAL A 192 -11.87 24.43 -10.72
N GLU A 193 -12.95 24.82 -11.42
CA GLU A 193 -13.05 24.68 -12.88
C GLU A 193 -11.94 25.44 -13.61
N GLU A 194 -11.60 26.63 -13.14
CA GLU A 194 -10.49 27.40 -13.70
C GLU A 194 -9.16 26.63 -13.57
N ILE A 195 -8.88 26.05 -12.41
CA ILE A 195 -7.68 25.22 -12.18
C ILE A 195 -7.71 23.95 -13.03
N GLU A 196 -8.85 23.25 -13.10
CA GLU A 196 -9.00 22.04 -13.92
C GLU A 196 -8.67 22.28 -15.40
N THR A 197 -8.93 23.48 -15.92
CA THR A 197 -8.54 23.83 -17.30
C THR A 197 -7.04 23.94 -17.49
N GLN A 198 -6.26 24.06 -16.42
CA GLN A 198 -4.80 24.21 -16.44
C GLN A 198 -4.06 22.90 -16.16
N ILE A 199 -4.73 21.85 -15.68
CA ILE A 199 -4.14 20.55 -15.39
C ILE A 199 -3.95 19.78 -16.70
N ASP A 200 -2.71 19.37 -16.98
CA ASP A 200 -2.42 18.40 -18.03
C ASP A 200 -2.63 16.97 -17.48
N PRO A 201 -3.26 16.04 -18.22
CA PRO A 201 -3.41 14.66 -17.77
C PRO A 201 -2.09 13.95 -17.38
N LEU A 202 -0.97 14.40 -17.93
CA LEU A 202 0.37 13.89 -17.59
C LEU A 202 0.99 14.57 -16.37
N ASP A 203 0.36 15.60 -15.80
CA ASP A 203 0.82 16.18 -14.53
C ASP A 203 0.71 15.16 -13.40
N VAL A 204 1.62 15.28 -12.43
CA VAL A 204 1.60 14.46 -11.23
C VAL A 204 0.37 14.79 -10.39
N ALA A 205 -0.50 13.82 -10.19
CA ALA A 205 -1.69 13.91 -9.34
C ALA A 205 -1.36 13.68 -7.86
N ALA A 206 -0.38 12.82 -7.57
CA ALA A 206 0.08 12.54 -6.21
C ALA A 206 1.48 11.92 -6.22
N PHE A 207 2.22 12.12 -5.16
CA PHE A 207 3.43 11.36 -4.86
C PHE A 207 3.14 10.29 -3.82
N GLN A 208 3.29 9.03 -4.21
CA GLN A 208 3.32 7.90 -3.30
C GLN A 208 4.77 7.62 -2.86
N LEU A 209 4.94 6.81 -1.83
CA LEU A 209 6.25 6.45 -1.34
C LEU A 209 6.48 4.94 -1.43
N SER A 210 7.71 4.54 -1.79
CA SER A 210 8.09 3.14 -1.71
C SER A 210 8.21 2.69 -0.24
N GLY A 211 7.87 1.43 0.05
CA GLY A 211 8.06 0.83 1.36
C GLY A 211 9.52 0.55 1.72
N GLY A 212 10.42 1.50 1.47
CA GLY A 212 11.87 1.34 1.52
C GLY A 212 12.42 0.56 2.71
N THR A 213 12.98 -0.62 2.44
CA THR A 213 13.68 -1.44 3.43
C THR A 213 15.18 -1.12 3.52
N THR A 214 15.69 -0.25 2.64
CA THR A 214 17.12 0.00 2.46
C THR A 214 17.57 1.43 2.76
N GLY A 215 16.67 2.32 3.21
CA GLY A 215 17.02 3.72 3.48
C GLY A 215 15.79 4.62 3.49
N VAL A 216 15.96 5.86 3.01
CA VAL A 216 14.86 6.81 2.85
C VAL A 216 13.88 6.36 1.76
N PRO A 217 12.58 6.65 1.90
CA PRO A 217 11.59 6.29 0.89
C PRO A 217 11.89 6.95 -0.46
N LYS A 218 11.69 6.21 -1.56
CA LYS A 218 11.72 6.77 -2.91
C LYS A 218 10.35 7.36 -3.24
N VAL A 219 10.37 8.42 -4.03
CA VAL A 219 9.16 9.14 -4.43
C VAL A 219 8.62 8.57 -5.74
N ILE A 220 7.36 8.16 -5.72
CA ILE A 220 6.65 7.49 -6.81
C ILE A 220 5.63 8.45 -7.38
N PRO A 221 5.84 9.01 -8.59
CA PRO A 221 4.89 9.92 -9.21
C PRO A 221 3.71 9.14 -9.80
N ARG A 222 2.49 9.55 -9.45
CA ARG A 222 1.26 9.03 -10.05
C ARG A 222 0.61 10.18 -10.82
N ILE A 223 0.31 9.99 -12.09
CA ILE A 223 -0.23 11.04 -12.97
C ILE A 223 -1.77 11.00 -13.05
N HIS A 224 -2.39 12.12 -13.38
CA HIS A 224 -3.84 12.21 -13.47
C HIS A 224 -4.44 11.25 -14.51
N ALA A 225 -3.76 11.05 -15.63
CA ALA A 225 -4.24 10.18 -16.72
C ALA A 225 -4.51 8.76 -16.28
N GLU A 226 -3.72 8.21 -15.32
CA GLU A 226 -3.74 6.80 -14.98
C GLU A 226 -4.32 6.49 -13.60
N TYR A 227 -4.12 7.39 -12.60
CA TYR A 227 -4.28 7.02 -11.20
C TYR A 227 -5.73 6.68 -10.82
N TRP A 228 -6.70 7.43 -11.33
CA TRP A 228 -8.12 7.12 -11.16
C TRP A 228 -8.53 5.86 -11.93
N ASN A 229 -8.02 5.68 -13.14
CA ASN A 229 -8.38 4.54 -13.97
C ASN A 229 -7.80 3.22 -13.44
N ASN A 230 -6.58 3.23 -12.87
CA ASN A 230 -6.02 2.08 -12.14
C ASN A 230 -6.99 1.59 -11.06
N ALA A 231 -7.48 2.52 -10.23
CA ALA A 231 -8.44 2.21 -9.18
C ALA A 231 -9.79 1.71 -9.73
N ARG A 232 -10.28 2.34 -10.81
CA ARG A 232 -11.52 1.90 -11.49
C ARG A 232 -11.40 0.48 -12.04
N MET A 233 -10.26 0.12 -12.64
CA MET A 233 -10.03 -1.25 -13.13
C MET A 233 -10.05 -2.27 -12.00
N TYR A 234 -9.53 -1.91 -10.81
CA TYR A 234 -9.63 -2.77 -9.62
C TYR A 234 -11.10 -2.98 -9.20
N ALA A 235 -11.88 -1.91 -9.09
CA ALA A 235 -13.31 -2.02 -8.76
C ALA A 235 -14.09 -2.86 -9.79
N GLN A 236 -13.83 -2.65 -11.08
CA GLN A 236 -14.46 -3.41 -12.16
C GLN A 236 -14.06 -4.89 -12.14
N ARG A 237 -12.79 -5.22 -11.87
CA ARG A 237 -12.32 -6.61 -11.73
C ARG A 237 -13.08 -7.35 -10.63
N LEU A 238 -13.45 -6.66 -9.56
CA LEU A 238 -14.21 -7.21 -8.44
C LEU A 238 -15.73 -7.05 -8.61
N GLY A 239 -16.21 -6.50 -9.73
CA GLY A 239 -17.63 -6.32 -10.01
C GLY A 239 -18.33 -5.38 -9.02
N TRP A 240 -17.62 -4.34 -8.53
CA TRP A 240 -18.22 -3.33 -7.68
C TRP A 240 -19.14 -2.40 -8.45
N ASP A 241 -20.14 -1.90 -7.79
CA ASP A 241 -21.13 -0.96 -8.29
C ASP A 241 -21.50 0.07 -7.22
N GLN A 242 -22.47 0.93 -7.51
CA GLN A 242 -22.96 1.96 -6.62
C GLN A 242 -23.60 1.42 -5.32
N ASP A 243 -23.92 0.12 -5.23
CA ASP A 243 -24.48 -0.50 -4.02
C ASP A 243 -23.41 -1.15 -3.14
N SER A 244 -22.18 -1.19 -3.62
CA SER A 244 -21.03 -1.70 -2.86
C SER A 244 -20.67 -0.76 -1.71
N ARG A 245 -20.29 -1.36 -0.56
CA ARG A 245 -19.77 -0.67 0.63
C ARG A 245 -18.40 -1.23 0.96
N VAL A 246 -17.39 -0.46 0.61
CA VAL A 246 -15.98 -0.90 0.59
C VAL A 246 -15.31 -0.53 1.90
N ALA A 247 -15.06 -1.51 2.76
CA ALA A 247 -14.31 -1.29 4.00
C ALA A 247 -12.80 -1.22 3.74
N HIS A 248 -12.14 -0.27 4.38
CA HIS A 248 -10.71 -0.08 4.30
C HIS A 248 -10.10 0.14 5.68
N LEU A 249 -9.13 -0.72 6.09
CA LEU A 249 -8.59 -0.80 7.43
C LEU A 249 -7.11 -0.38 7.52
N ILE A 250 -6.38 -0.46 6.42
CA ILE A 250 -4.98 -0.02 6.37
C ILE A 250 -4.90 1.51 6.21
N PRO A 251 -3.76 2.17 6.42
CA PRO A 251 -3.67 3.61 6.23
C PRO A 251 -4.21 4.05 4.87
N ILE A 252 -5.23 4.89 4.87
CA ILE A 252 -5.91 5.33 3.64
C ILE A 252 -4.97 6.05 2.69
N ILE A 253 -4.01 6.78 3.23
CA ILE A 253 -3.01 7.52 2.44
C ILE A 253 -2.01 6.60 1.70
N HIS A 254 -1.84 5.35 2.15
CA HIS A 254 -1.05 4.36 1.43
C HIS A 254 -1.65 4.09 0.04
N ASN A 255 -0.81 3.74 -0.95
CA ASN A 255 -1.30 3.52 -2.33
C ASN A 255 -2.47 2.52 -2.41
N ALA A 256 -2.43 1.42 -1.63
CA ALA A 256 -3.56 0.49 -1.57
C ALA A 256 -4.83 1.16 -0.99
N GLY A 257 -4.70 2.12 -0.07
CA GLY A 257 -5.83 2.89 0.45
C GLY A 257 -6.46 3.77 -0.61
N ILE A 258 -5.64 4.52 -1.32
CA ILE A 258 -6.13 5.38 -2.40
C ILE A 258 -6.66 4.56 -3.57
N SER A 259 -5.89 3.58 -4.08
CA SER A 259 -6.23 2.87 -5.32
C SER A 259 -7.21 1.72 -5.13
N CYS A 260 -7.16 0.96 -4.00
CA CYS A 260 -8.06 -0.17 -3.77
C CYS A 260 -9.22 0.18 -2.81
N GLY A 261 -9.16 1.33 -2.15
CA GLY A 261 -10.20 1.86 -1.26
C GLY A 261 -10.89 3.07 -1.86
N LEU A 262 -10.31 4.25 -1.68
CA LEU A 262 -10.92 5.55 -1.95
C LEU A 262 -11.33 5.75 -3.41
N HIS A 263 -10.36 5.79 -4.32
CA HIS A 263 -10.64 6.02 -5.74
C HIS A 263 -11.42 4.86 -6.37
N ALA A 264 -11.15 3.60 -5.95
CA ALA A 264 -11.86 2.44 -6.48
C ALA A 264 -13.35 2.49 -6.13
N ALA A 265 -13.70 2.71 -4.85
CA ALA A 265 -15.09 2.85 -4.42
C ALA A 265 -15.76 4.01 -5.14
N HIS A 266 -15.16 5.21 -5.10
CA HIS A 266 -15.76 6.40 -5.69
C HIS A 266 -15.89 6.30 -7.21
N SER A 267 -14.99 5.61 -7.92
CA SER A 267 -15.04 5.49 -9.39
C SER A 267 -16.29 4.82 -9.93
N VAL A 268 -16.98 4.04 -9.11
CA VAL A 268 -18.22 3.33 -9.44
C VAL A 268 -19.44 3.84 -8.66
N GLY A 269 -19.27 4.91 -7.87
CA GLY A 269 -20.34 5.47 -7.03
C GLY A 269 -20.61 4.67 -5.74
N ALA A 270 -19.67 3.79 -5.35
CA ALA A 270 -19.73 3.00 -4.12
C ALA A 270 -19.33 3.82 -2.89
N CYS A 271 -19.78 3.38 -1.72
CA CYS A 271 -19.45 4.00 -0.44
C CYS A 271 -18.13 3.47 0.12
N LEU A 272 -17.21 4.36 0.50
CA LEU A 272 -16.06 4.01 1.32
C LEU A 272 -16.47 3.91 2.79
N VAL A 273 -16.25 2.75 3.42
CA VAL A 273 -16.35 2.58 4.88
C VAL A 273 -14.93 2.71 5.44
N LEU A 274 -14.60 3.90 5.91
CA LEU A 274 -13.26 4.27 6.35
C LEU A 274 -13.06 3.84 7.81
N ALA A 275 -12.49 2.67 7.99
CA ALA A 275 -12.22 2.08 9.29
C ALA A 275 -10.78 2.38 9.76
N THR A 276 -10.54 2.22 11.05
CA THR A 276 -9.20 2.36 11.65
C THR A 276 -8.40 1.07 11.48
N ALA A 277 -7.09 1.11 11.80
CA ALA A 277 -6.25 -0.08 11.82
C ALA A 277 -6.51 -1.00 13.04
N ASP A 278 -7.25 -0.52 14.05
CA ASP A 278 -7.65 -1.33 15.20
C ASP A 278 -8.77 -2.30 14.79
N ALA A 279 -8.47 -3.59 14.77
CA ALA A 279 -9.38 -4.59 14.21
C ALA A 279 -10.75 -4.65 14.91
N PRO A 280 -10.87 -4.64 16.25
CA PRO A 280 -12.17 -4.61 16.92
C PRO A 280 -13.05 -3.43 16.48
N THR A 281 -12.51 -2.22 16.54
CA THR A 281 -13.22 -0.99 16.14
C THR A 281 -13.59 -1.03 14.64
N ALA A 282 -12.69 -1.52 13.80
CA ALA A 282 -12.93 -1.68 12.37
C ALA A 282 -14.08 -2.63 12.08
N PHE A 283 -14.12 -3.80 12.74
CA PHE A 283 -15.15 -4.81 12.52
C PHE A 283 -16.53 -4.34 13.02
N GLU A 284 -16.58 -3.58 14.11
CA GLU A 284 -17.83 -2.93 14.56
C GLU A 284 -18.36 -1.94 13.53
N LEU A 285 -17.48 -1.07 12.97
CA LEU A 285 -17.89 -0.11 11.94
C LEU A 285 -18.34 -0.84 10.67
N MET A 286 -17.61 -1.88 10.23
CA MET A 286 -17.98 -2.70 9.08
C MET A 286 -19.38 -3.32 9.23
N ALA A 287 -19.66 -3.90 10.39
CA ALA A 287 -20.98 -4.49 10.70
C ALA A 287 -22.07 -3.42 10.71
N LYS A 288 -21.84 -2.28 11.38
CA LYS A 288 -22.80 -1.16 11.44
C LYS A 288 -23.07 -0.54 10.06
N ALA A 289 -22.02 -0.37 9.26
CA ALA A 289 -22.13 0.17 7.91
C ALA A 289 -22.61 -0.87 6.89
N GLN A 290 -22.78 -2.15 7.28
CA GLN A 290 -23.12 -3.25 6.39
C GLN A 290 -22.14 -3.34 5.20
N ALA A 291 -20.84 -3.39 5.49
CA ALA A 291 -19.81 -3.49 4.47
C ALA A 291 -19.98 -4.75 3.61
N THR A 292 -19.84 -4.60 2.31
CA THR A 292 -19.98 -5.71 1.34
C THR A 292 -18.65 -6.17 0.76
N GLU A 293 -17.64 -5.33 0.82
CA GLU A 293 -16.32 -5.53 0.24
C GLU A 293 -15.24 -5.14 1.25
N VAL A 294 -14.13 -5.87 1.28
CA VAL A 294 -13.00 -5.49 2.13
C VAL A 294 -11.66 -5.99 1.57
N LEU A 295 -10.63 -5.16 1.72
CA LEU A 295 -9.24 -5.55 1.55
C LEU A 295 -8.62 -5.80 2.94
N ILE A 296 -8.24 -7.04 3.22
CA ILE A 296 -7.58 -7.45 4.46
C ILE A 296 -6.08 -7.58 4.20
N GLY A 297 -5.29 -6.77 4.88
CA GLY A 297 -3.84 -6.89 4.90
C GLY A 297 -3.35 -7.91 5.93
N HIS A 298 -2.13 -8.42 5.74
CA HIS A 298 -1.51 -9.43 6.61
C HIS A 298 -1.62 -9.12 8.11
N GLY A 299 -1.44 -7.84 8.51
CA GLY A 299 -1.54 -7.45 9.92
C GLY A 299 -2.91 -7.67 10.58
N HIS A 300 -3.95 -7.99 9.80
CA HIS A 300 -5.29 -8.28 10.32
C HIS A 300 -5.67 -9.77 10.25
N TYR A 301 -4.83 -10.64 9.69
CA TYR A 301 -5.16 -12.05 9.47
C TYR A 301 -5.58 -12.77 10.76
N GLN A 302 -4.82 -12.58 11.85
CA GLN A 302 -5.14 -13.20 13.15
C GLN A 302 -6.47 -12.68 13.73
N ALA A 303 -6.76 -11.40 13.57
CA ALA A 303 -8.03 -10.83 14.04
C ALA A 303 -9.24 -11.37 13.25
N VAL A 304 -9.08 -11.64 11.94
CA VAL A 304 -10.12 -12.24 11.09
C VAL A 304 -10.41 -13.68 11.48
N LEU A 305 -9.45 -14.43 11.97
CA LEU A 305 -9.65 -15.79 12.51
C LEU A 305 -10.46 -15.78 13.81
N GLY A 306 -10.46 -14.68 14.56
CA GLY A 306 -11.16 -14.54 15.82
C GLY A 306 -12.68 -14.29 15.68
N PRO A 307 -13.46 -14.47 16.76
CA PRO A 307 -14.92 -14.30 16.76
C PRO A 307 -15.38 -12.85 16.58
N GLY A 308 -14.50 -11.86 16.80
CA GLY A 308 -14.82 -10.45 16.58
C GLY A 308 -15.20 -10.11 15.14
N PHE A 309 -14.76 -10.92 14.17
CA PHE A 309 -15.05 -10.75 12.76
C PHE A 309 -16.44 -11.26 12.33
N ASP A 310 -17.12 -12.10 13.13
CA ASP A 310 -18.35 -12.80 12.74
C ASP A 310 -19.45 -11.86 12.23
N LYS A 311 -19.74 -10.80 12.97
CA LYS A 311 -20.76 -9.82 12.59
C LYS A 311 -20.39 -9.03 11.33
N ALA A 312 -19.13 -8.67 11.18
CA ALA A 312 -18.66 -7.97 9.98
C ALA A 312 -18.76 -8.86 8.74
N ARG A 313 -18.51 -10.17 8.93
CA ARG A 313 -18.58 -11.15 7.84
C ARG A 313 -19.98 -11.33 7.27
N GLU A 314 -21.04 -11.17 8.06
CA GLU A 314 -22.44 -11.47 7.65
C GLU A 314 -22.86 -10.76 6.35
N THR A 315 -22.35 -9.54 6.10
CA THR A 315 -22.72 -8.73 4.92
C THR A 315 -21.66 -8.73 3.83
N LEU A 316 -20.46 -9.26 4.11
CA LEU A 316 -19.37 -9.29 3.15
C LEU A 316 -19.69 -10.24 2.00
N ARG A 317 -19.53 -9.76 0.78
CA ARG A 317 -19.65 -10.53 -0.45
C ARG A 317 -18.28 -10.93 -0.98
N ARG A 318 -17.30 -10.02 -0.84
CA ARG A 318 -15.94 -10.24 -1.36
C ARG A 318 -14.90 -9.79 -0.35
N VAL A 319 -13.95 -10.68 -0.09
CA VAL A 319 -12.78 -10.42 0.75
C VAL A 319 -11.53 -10.59 -0.10
N VAL A 320 -10.78 -9.53 -0.25
CA VAL A 320 -9.48 -9.57 -0.92
C VAL A 320 -8.39 -9.66 0.14
N LEU A 321 -7.52 -10.65 0.03
CA LEU A 321 -6.41 -10.90 0.95
C LEU A 321 -5.10 -10.43 0.31
N SER A 322 -4.24 -9.72 1.05
CA SER A 322 -3.00 -9.16 0.50
C SER A 322 -1.91 -9.00 1.55
N GLY A 323 -0.68 -8.89 1.09
CA GLY A 323 0.49 -8.53 1.89
C GLY A 323 1.39 -9.68 2.32
N ALA A 324 0.89 -10.92 2.30
CA ALA A 324 1.64 -12.15 2.50
C ALA A 324 0.90 -13.34 1.86
N LYS A 325 1.53 -14.50 1.82
CA LYS A 325 0.83 -15.74 1.45
C LYS A 325 -0.32 -16.00 2.43
N VAL A 326 -1.44 -16.50 1.89
CA VAL A 326 -2.68 -16.70 2.64
C VAL A 326 -2.73 -18.12 3.19
N PRO A 327 -2.82 -18.31 4.53
CA PRO A 327 -3.06 -19.62 5.11
C PRO A 327 -4.42 -20.19 4.67
N ALA A 328 -4.50 -21.51 4.46
CA ALA A 328 -5.73 -22.18 4.07
C ALA A 328 -6.87 -21.95 5.08
N GLU A 329 -6.57 -21.99 6.39
CA GLU A 329 -7.53 -21.71 7.47
C GLU A 329 -8.17 -20.33 7.34
N LEU A 330 -7.37 -19.30 7.00
CA LEU A 330 -7.86 -17.95 6.79
C LEU A 330 -8.74 -17.87 5.53
N PHE A 331 -8.32 -18.54 4.45
CA PHE A 331 -9.09 -18.58 3.23
C PHE A 331 -10.45 -19.23 3.46
N ASP A 332 -10.49 -20.41 4.09
CA ASP A 332 -11.72 -21.14 4.42
C ASP A 332 -12.63 -20.35 5.38
N ARG A 333 -12.04 -19.49 6.21
CA ARG A 333 -12.77 -18.59 7.11
C ARG A 333 -13.59 -17.53 6.36
N VAL A 334 -13.12 -17.08 5.21
CA VAL A 334 -13.71 -15.95 4.45
C VAL A 334 -14.32 -16.36 3.11
N ASP A 335 -14.08 -17.57 2.65
CA ASP A 335 -14.66 -18.16 1.43
C ASP A 335 -15.51 -19.38 1.81
N ASP A 336 -16.83 -19.34 1.54
CA ASP A 336 -17.70 -20.49 1.78
C ASP A 336 -18.27 -21.09 0.48
N GLY A 337 -17.89 -20.51 -0.67
CA GLY A 337 -18.36 -20.95 -1.99
C GLY A 337 -19.85 -20.73 -2.25
N ALA A 338 -20.61 -20.20 -1.29
CA ALA A 338 -22.07 -20.08 -1.36
C ALA A 338 -22.58 -18.62 -1.37
N GLY A 339 -21.79 -17.66 -0.91
CA GLY A 339 -22.17 -16.24 -0.86
C GLY A 339 -21.00 -15.32 -0.54
N HIS A 340 -19.96 -15.89 0.07
CA HIS A 340 -18.73 -15.17 0.41
C HIS A 340 -17.62 -15.65 -0.52
N TRP A 341 -17.05 -14.72 -1.25
CA TRP A 341 -15.93 -14.96 -2.15
C TRP A 341 -14.65 -14.38 -1.57
N ALA A 342 -13.59 -15.18 -1.57
CA ALA A 342 -12.25 -14.68 -1.27
C ALA A 342 -11.31 -14.85 -2.47
N GLY A 343 -10.40 -13.89 -2.59
CA GLY A 343 -9.32 -13.92 -3.58
C GLY A 343 -8.12 -13.15 -3.07
N GLN A 344 -7.02 -13.19 -3.82
CA GLN A 344 -5.80 -12.53 -3.43
C GLN A 344 -5.44 -11.39 -4.38
N LEU A 345 -4.73 -10.40 -3.82
CA LEU A 345 -4.15 -9.26 -4.53
C LEU A 345 -2.65 -9.22 -4.27
N PHE A 346 -1.90 -9.07 -5.34
CA PHE A 346 -0.55 -8.51 -5.28
C PHE A 346 -0.58 -7.12 -5.93
N GLY A 347 0.06 -6.16 -5.29
CA GLY A 347 0.13 -4.80 -5.80
C GLY A 347 1.29 -4.03 -5.20
N MET A 348 1.69 -3.00 -5.91
CA MET A 348 2.77 -2.11 -5.49
C MET A 348 2.41 -0.65 -5.78
N SER A 349 3.06 0.26 -5.07
CA SER A 349 2.84 1.70 -5.27
C SER A 349 3.32 2.17 -6.65
N GLU A 350 4.23 1.44 -7.24
CA GLU A 350 4.76 1.62 -8.59
C GLU A 350 3.74 1.32 -9.69
N GLY A 351 2.60 0.66 -9.35
CA GLY A 351 1.41 0.66 -10.20
C GLY A 351 0.78 -0.67 -10.58
N LEU A 352 1.52 -1.75 -10.76
CA LEU A 352 0.92 -3.05 -11.10
C LEU A 352 0.00 -3.52 -9.98
N PHE A 353 -1.22 -3.91 -10.35
CA PHE A 353 -2.11 -4.73 -9.54
C PHE A 353 -2.46 -6.02 -10.28
N THR A 354 -2.38 -7.14 -9.55
CA THR A 354 -2.97 -8.42 -9.97
C THR A 354 -4.01 -8.82 -8.96
N VAL A 355 -5.12 -9.38 -9.42
CA VAL A 355 -6.21 -9.86 -8.58
C VAL A 355 -6.76 -11.15 -9.19
N THR A 356 -7.09 -12.12 -8.35
CA THR A 356 -7.78 -13.33 -8.84
C THR A 356 -9.13 -12.96 -9.42
N PRO A 357 -9.44 -13.33 -10.68
CA PRO A 357 -10.75 -13.12 -11.29
C PRO A 357 -11.86 -13.79 -10.48
N LEU A 358 -13.08 -13.23 -10.53
CA LEU A 358 -14.23 -13.74 -9.74
C LEU A 358 -14.61 -15.18 -10.09
N ASP A 359 -14.42 -15.58 -11.32
CA ASP A 359 -14.72 -16.93 -11.87
C ASP A 359 -13.56 -17.92 -11.72
N SER A 360 -12.45 -17.52 -11.09
CA SER A 360 -11.30 -18.39 -10.88
C SER A 360 -11.64 -19.57 -9.96
N PRO A 361 -11.11 -20.78 -10.24
CA PRO A 361 -11.25 -21.92 -9.35
C PRO A 361 -10.75 -21.61 -7.93
N ALA A 362 -11.35 -22.21 -6.90
CA ALA A 362 -10.96 -22.00 -5.50
C ALA A 362 -9.45 -22.23 -5.27
N ARG A 363 -8.87 -23.25 -5.95
CA ARG A 363 -7.43 -23.51 -5.89
C ARG A 363 -6.61 -22.29 -6.38
N ALA A 364 -6.98 -21.68 -7.52
CA ALA A 364 -6.28 -20.50 -8.03
C ALA A 364 -6.42 -19.31 -7.07
N ARG A 365 -7.61 -19.12 -6.49
CA ARG A 365 -7.89 -18.04 -5.53
C ARG A 365 -7.09 -18.19 -4.23
N LEU A 366 -6.87 -19.43 -3.77
CA LEU A 366 -6.07 -19.73 -2.58
C LEU A 366 -4.57 -19.61 -2.85
N THR A 367 -4.07 -20.09 -3.99
CA THR A 367 -2.63 -20.31 -4.19
C THR A 367 -1.95 -19.28 -5.09
N THR A 368 -2.70 -18.36 -5.69
CA THR A 368 -2.16 -17.36 -6.61
C THR A 368 -2.70 -15.97 -6.32
N VAL A 369 -2.01 -14.96 -6.82
CA VAL A 369 -2.47 -13.58 -6.77
C VAL A 369 -3.20 -13.15 -8.06
N GLY A 370 -3.61 -14.11 -8.86
CA GLY A 370 -4.44 -13.90 -10.04
C GLY A 370 -3.71 -13.41 -11.27
N THR A 371 -4.30 -12.45 -11.96
CA THR A 371 -3.80 -11.89 -13.22
C THR A 371 -3.79 -10.36 -13.15
N PRO A 372 -2.99 -9.67 -13.97
CA PRO A 372 -3.06 -8.21 -14.10
C PRO A 372 -4.48 -7.71 -14.29
N ILE A 373 -4.83 -6.59 -13.66
CA ILE A 373 -6.18 -6.02 -13.75
C ILE A 373 -6.46 -5.33 -15.08
N ALA A 374 -5.44 -4.86 -15.78
CA ALA A 374 -5.56 -4.24 -17.08
C ALA A 374 -5.01 -5.14 -18.19
N SER A 375 -5.65 -5.11 -19.35
CA SER A 375 -5.22 -5.88 -20.53
C SER A 375 -3.90 -5.41 -21.13
N ASP A 376 -3.55 -4.14 -20.90
CA ASP A 376 -2.31 -3.54 -21.36
C ASP A 376 -1.13 -3.71 -20.38
N ASP A 377 -1.36 -4.32 -19.21
CA ASP A 377 -0.28 -4.69 -18.31
C ASP A 377 0.48 -5.89 -18.85
N GLU A 378 1.79 -5.73 -18.97
CA GLU A 378 2.72 -6.76 -19.41
C GLU A 378 3.54 -7.24 -18.20
N ILE A 379 3.55 -8.53 -17.95
CA ILE A 379 4.38 -9.15 -16.92
C ILE A 379 5.33 -10.16 -17.55
N ARG A 380 6.54 -10.25 -17.02
CA ARG A 380 7.57 -11.23 -17.38
C ARG A 380 8.19 -11.82 -16.13
N ILE A 381 8.51 -13.09 -16.19
CA ILE A 381 9.33 -13.75 -15.18
C ILE A 381 10.73 -13.90 -15.76
N LEU A 382 11.68 -13.13 -15.24
CA LEU A 382 13.04 -13.11 -15.73
C LEU A 382 13.99 -13.83 -14.76
N GLU A 383 15.09 -14.35 -15.31
CA GLU A 383 16.21 -14.78 -14.47
C GLU A 383 16.68 -13.63 -13.58
N PRO A 384 16.80 -13.82 -12.25
CA PRO A 384 17.17 -12.74 -11.33
C PRO A 384 18.48 -12.06 -11.76
N GLY A 385 18.41 -10.74 -11.97
CA GLY A 385 19.54 -9.93 -12.45
C GLY A 385 19.87 -10.08 -13.94
N GLY A 386 19.15 -10.95 -14.67
CA GLY A 386 19.29 -11.19 -16.11
C GLY A 386 18.13 -10.62 -16.93
N GLU A 387 18.11 -10.99 -18.22
CA GLU A 387 17.02 -10.63 -19.16
C GLU A 387 16.40 -11.87 -19.81
N ARG A 388 16.88 -13.06 -19.47
CA ARG A 388 16.32 -14.30 -20.00
C ARG A 388 14.95 -14.55 -19.36
N GLU A 389 13.92 -14.65 -20.18
CA GLU A 389 12.58 -15.00 -19.75
C GLU A 389 12.50 -16.50 -19.44
N LEU A 390 11.86 -16.83 -18.33
CA LEU A 390 11.69 -18.18 -17.83
C LEU A 390 10.35 -18.77 -18.31
N ALA A 391 10.28 -20.10 -18.37
CA ALA A 391 9.07 -20.80 -18.76
C ALA A 391 8.04 -20.81 -17.62
N ASP A 392 6.77 -21.09 -17.96
CA ASP A 392 5.72 -21.26 -16.97
C ASP A 392 6.10 -22.35 -15.95
N GLY A 393 5.91 -22.07 -14.67
CA GLY A 393 6.28 -22.91 -13.54
C GLY A 393 7.70 -22.68 -13.01
N GLU A 394 8.57 -21.99 -13.76
CA GLU A 394 9.90 -21.61 -13.24
C GLU A 394 9.80 -20.34 -12.40
N VAL A 395 10.54 -20.31 -11.28
CA VAL A 395 10.57 -19.16 -10.36
C VAL A 395 11.67 -18.19 -10.79
N GLY A 396 11.32 -16.93 -10.99
CA GLY A 396 12.25 -15.86 -11.34
C GLY A 396 11.81 -14.51 -10.84
N GLU A 397 12.49 -13.45 -11.26
CA GLU A 397 12.15 -12.07 -10.92
C GLU A 397 10.92 -11.61 -11.70
N LEU A 398 9.88 -11.17 -10.99
CA LEU A 398 8.73 -10.50 -11.59
C LEU A 398 9.18 -9.14 -12.15
N CYS A 399 9.00 -8.95 -13.44
CA CYS A 399 9.17 -7.67 -14.11
C CYS A 399 7.86 -7.25 -14.76
N CYS A 400 7.50 -5.98 -14.67
CA CYS A 400 6.23 -5.49 -15.20
C CYS A 400 6.37 -4.17 -15.95
N ARG A 401 5.43 -3.94 -16.86
CA ARG A 401 5.30 -2.72 -17.64
C ARG A 401 3.84 -2.56 -18.03
N GLY A 402 3.29 -1.35 -17.97
CA GLY A 402 1.90 -1.14 -18.31
C GLY A 402 1.45 0.30 -18.12
N PRO A 403 0.15 0.56 -18.35
CA PRO A 403 -0.41 1.91 -18.26
C PRO A 403 -0.35 2.49 -16.85
N TYR A 404 -0.27 1.64 -15.84
CA TYR A 404 -0.29 2.02 -14.43
C TYR A 404 1.05 1.85 -13.73
N THR A 405 2.03 1.24 -14.40
CA THR A 405 3.40 1.09 -13.88
C THR A 405 4.24 2.32 -14.24
N ILE A 406 4.79 3.00 -13.23
CA ILE A 406 5.62 4.18 -13.44
C ILE A 406 6.78 3.90 -14.40
N PRO A 407 7.17 4.86 -15.25
CA PRO A 407 8.35 4.74 -16.09
C PRO A 407 9.66 5.01 -15.34
N GLY A 408 9.57 5.55 -14.12
CA GLY A 408 10.70 5.84 -13.24
C GLY A 408 10.28 6.51 -11.94
N TYR A 409 11.13 6.40 -10.91
CA TYR A 409 11.01 7.16 -9.68
C TYR A 409 11.40 8.61 -9.88
N PHE A 410 10.77 9.50 -9.14
CA PHE A 410 11.05 10.92 -9.18
C PHE A 410 12.43 11.25 -8.60
N ASP A 411 13.20 12.05 -9.33
CA ASP A 411 14.53 12.54 -8.94
C ASP A 411 15.50 11.44 -8.48
N ALA A 412 15.53 10.29 -9.19
CA ALA A 412 16.26 9.10 -8.79
C ALA A 412 17.00 8.42 -9.98
N ALA A 413 17.75 9.19 -10.77
CA ALA A 413 18.37 8.74 -12.01
C ALA A 413 19.22 7.47 -11.88
N ASP A 414 20.12 7.41 -10.88
CA ASP A 414 20.98 6.26 -10.64
C ASP A 414 20.18 5.01 -10.26
N HIS A 415 19.13 5.20 -9.44
CA HIS A 415 18.26 4.09 -9.09
C HIS A 415 17.45 3.61 -10.29
N ASN A 416 16.91 4.53 -11.08
CA ASN A 416 16.12 4.21 -12.27
C ASN A 416 16.93 3.40 -13.29
N ALA A 417 18.22 3.69 -13.46
CA ALA A 417 19.10 2.93 -14.34
C ALA A 417 19.20 1.43 -13.96
N ALA A 418 19.07 1.09 -12.67
CA ALA A 418 19.11 -0.28 -12.17
C ALA A 418 17.72 -0.93 -12.02
N ALA A 419 16.69 -0.11 -11.75
CA ALA A 419 15.34 -0.59 -11.44
C ALA A 419 14.52 -0.98 -12.69
N PHE A 420 14.99 -0.62 -13.88
CA PHE A 420 14.26 -0.93 -15.12
C PHE A 420 15.16 -1.68 -16.09
N THR A 421 14.58 -2.62 -16.83
CA THR A 421 15.26 -3.30 -17.92
C THR A 421 15.43 -2.36 -19.13
N PRO A 422 16.33 -2.64 -20.10
CA PRO A 422 16.41 -1.89 -21.34
C PRO A 422 15.09 -1.80 -22.11
N GLY A 423 14.22 -2.82 -21.98
CA GLY A 423 12.86 -2.83 -22.54
C GLY A 423 11.84 -1.99 -21.75
N GLY A 424 12.25 -1.32 -20.66
CA GLY A 424 11.41 -0.48 -19.82
C GLY A 424 10.45 -1.27 -18.89
N PHE A 425 10.79 -2.53 -18.56
CA PHE A 425 10.09 -3.29 -17.51
C PHE A 425 10.68 -2.92 -16.16
N TYR A 426 9.80 -2.59 -15.22
CA TYR A 426 10.17 -2.38 -13.83
C TYR A 426 10.52 -3.73 -13.17
N ARG A 427 11.70 -3.80 -12.54
CA ARG A 427 12.14 -4.94 -11.73
C ARG A 427 11.60 -4.83 -10.32
N THR A 428 10.65 -5.70 -9.97
CA THR A 428 9.95 -5.57 -8.68
C THR A 428 10.82 -6.00 -7.48
N GLY A 429 11.81 -6.86 -7.74
CA GLY A 429 12.58 -7.54 -6.72
C GLY A 429 11.79 -8.65 -6.00
N ASP A 430 10.57 -8.94 -6.47
CA ASP A 430 9.79 -10.07 -6.00
C ASP A 430 10.05 -11.30 -6.87
N LEU A 431 10.14 -12.46 -6.25
CA LEU A 431 10.20 -13.75 -6.91
C LEU A 431 8.78 -14.22 -7.22
N ALA A 432 8.55 -14.66 -8.43
CA ALA A 432 7.24 -15.12 -8.88
C ALA A 432 7.34 -16.20 -9.94
N ALA A 433 6.24 -16.89 -10.20
CA ALA A 433 6.08 -17.84 -11.29
C ALA A 433 4.71 -17.67 -11.95
N ILE A 434 4.59 -18.08 -13.20
CA ILE A 434 3.29 -18.28 -13.84
C ILE A 434 2.83 -19.70 -13.56
N THR A 435 1.77 -19.85 -12.80
CA THR A 435 1.18 -21.14 -12.43
C THR A 435 -0.02 -21.43 -13.32
N VAL A 436 -0.06 -22.61 -13.93
CA VAL A 436 -1.18 -23.05 -14.78
C VAL A 436 -2.15 -23.91 -13.95
N ILE A 437 -3.39 -23.45 -13.82
CA ILE A 437 -4.47 -24.16 -13.08
C ILE A 437 -5.70 -24.23 -14.00
N ASP A 438 -6.16 -25.42 -14.30
CA ASP A 438 -7.35 -25.70 -15.15
C ASP A 438 -7.27 -24.95 -16.51
N GLY A 439 -6.06 -24.83 -17.07
CA GLY A 439 -5.80 -24.14 -18.33
C GLY A 439 -5.67 -22.61 -18.23
N GLY A 440 -5.98 -22.01 -17.08
CA GLY A 440 -5.74 -20.59 -16.78
C GLY A 440 -4.31 -20.34 -16.31
N ARG A 441 -3.72 -19.23 -16.73
CA ARG A 441 -2.38 -18.79 -16.30
C ARG A 441 -2.52 -17.73 -15.22
N TYR A 442 -1.96 -17.97 -14.05
CA TYR A 442 -2.04 -17.11 -12.87
C TYR A 442 -0.65 -16.78 -12.35
N LEU A 443 -0.47 -15.58 -11.80
CA LEU A 443 0.75 -15.19 -11.11
C LEU A 443 0.74 -15.74 -9.68
N SER A 444 1.81 -16.43 -9.29
CA SER A 444 2.09 -16.77 -7.89
C SER A 444 3.32 -16.00 -7.41
N ILE A 445 3.25 -15.44 -6.19
CA ILE A 445 4.38 -14.79 -5.56
C ILE A 445 5.09 -15.82 -4.68
N GLU A 446 6.41 -15.94 -4.88
CA GLU A 446 7.23 -16.94 -4.23
C GLU A 446 8.17 -16.35 -3.16
N GLY A 447 8.22 -15.01 -3.05
CA GLY A 447 9.01 -14.32 -2.04
C GLY A 447 9.74 -13.11 -2.59
N ARG A 448 10.83 -12.69 -1.93
CA ARG A 448 11.66 -11.56 -2.36
C ARG A 448 13.10 -11.95 -2.61
N ILE A 449 13.70 -11.40 -3.64
CA ILE A 449 15.12 -11.66 -3.98
C ILE A 449 16.03 -11.32 -2.79
N LYS A 450 15.77 -10.20 -2.09
CA LYS A 450 16.56 -9.76 -0.93
C LYS A 450 16.35 -10.58 0.35
N ASP A 451 15.30 -11.39 0.40
CA ASP A 451 14.98 -12.26 1.53
C ASP A 451 15.40 -13.73 1.27
N LEU A 452 16.02 -14.00 0.11
CA LEU A 452 16.70 -15.27 -0.15
C LEU A 452 17.91 -15.40 0.77
N ILE A 453 17.97 -16.53 1.48
CA ILE A 453 19.10 -16.89 2.34
C ILE A 453 20.09 -17.69 1.50
N ASN A 454 21.34 -17.21 1.39
CA ASN A 454 22.37 -17.86 0.59
C ASN A 454 23.22 -18.79 1.46
N ARG A 455 22.72 -20.00 1.68
CA ARG A 455 23.33 -21.00 2.56
C ARG A 455 24.36 -21.83 1.79
N GLY A 456 25.62 -21.39 1.79
CA GLY A 456 26.70 -22.15 1.14
C GLY A 456 26.51 -22.38 -0.37
N GLY A 457 25.82 -21.44 -1.05
CA GLY A 457 25.47 -21.55 -2.47
C GLY A 457 24.03 -22.02 -2.73
N GLU A 458 23.41 -22.73 -1.80
CA GLU A 458 22.00 -23.09 -1.88
C GLU A 458 21.11 -21.89 -1.53
N LYS A 459 20.07 -21.64 -2.34
CA LYS A 459 19.12 -20.55 -2.10
C LYS A 459 17.91 -21.05 -1.31
N VAL A 460 17.74 -20.52 -0.09
CA VAL A 460 16.59 -20.82 0.76
C VAL A 460 15.62 -19.65 0.68
N ASN A 461 14.41 -19.93 0.26
CA ASN A 461 13.33 -18.94 0.26
C ASN A 461 12.75 -18.85 1.68
N ALA A 462 12.94 -17.69 2.32
CA ALA A 462 12.49 -17.47 3.68
C ALA A 462 10.97 -17.64 3.84
N GLU A 463 10.19 -17.12 2.87
CA GLU A 463 8.72 -17.18 2.90
C GLU A 463 8.17 -18.59 2.73
N GLU A 464 8.83 -19.43 1.91
CA GLU A 464 8.51 -20.85 1.80
C GLU A 464 8.66 -21.56 3.16
N VAL A 465 9.78 -21.30 3.87
CA VAL A 465 10.02 -21.92 5.17
C VAL A 465 9.03 -21.41 6.22
N GLU A 466 8.68 -20.11 6.22
CA GLU A 466 7.66 -19.55 7.12
C GLU A 466 6.32 -20.28 6.99
N LEU A 467 5.86 -20.51 5.77
CA LEU A 467 4.60 -21.21 5.52
C LEU A 467 4.61 -22.65 6.06
N LEU A 468 5.70 -23.38 5.78
CA LEU A 468 5.86 -24.74 6.27
C LEU A 468 5.90 -24.81 7.81
N LEU A 469 6.47 -23.78 8.45
CA LEU A 469 6.45 -23.66 9.90
C LEU A 469 5.05 -23.37 10.44
N LEU A 470 4.26 -22.55 9.76
CA LEU A 470 2.88 -22.21 10.14
C LEU A 470 1.91 -23.41 10.06
N GLU A 471 2.25 -24.48 9.32
CA GLU A 471 1.50 -25.74 9.33
C GLU A 471 1.63 -26.50 10.66
N HIS A 472 2.59 -26.15 11.51
CA HIS A 472 2.75 -26.78 12.82
C HIS A 472 1.75 -26.20 13.83
N SER A 473 0.95 -27.07 14.47
CA SER A 473 -0.12 -26.66 15.40
C SER A 473 0.33 -25.81 16.59
N GLY A 474 1.60 -25.90 16.99
CA GLY A 474 2.18 -25.13 18.09
C GLY A 474 2.67 -23.73 17.70
N ILE A 475 2.69 -23.38 16.40
CA ILE A 475 3.19 -22.09 15.92
C ILE A 475 2.02 -21.18 15.56
N ALA A 476 2.01 -19.97 16.12
CA ALA A 476 1.01 -18.95 15.82
C ALA A 476 1.46 -18.00 14.70
N ASP A 477 2.77 -17.65 14.68
CA ASP A 477 3.35 -16.81 13.63
C ASP A 477 4.85 -17.11 13.47
N ALA A 478 5.41 -16.82 12.30
CA ALA A 478 6.79 -17.14 11.95
C ALA A 478 7.40 -16.07 11.05
N ALA A 479 8.67 -15.74 11.31
CA ALA A 479 9.50 -14.93 10.43
C ALA A 479 10.88 -15.60 10.27
N VAL A 480 11.27 -15.85 9.04
CA VAL A 480 12.54 -16.51 8.71
C VAL A 480 13.50 -15.50 8.11
N VAL A 481 14.73 -15.48 8.63
CA VAL A 481 15.78 -14.54 8.20
C VAL A 481 17.13 -15.22 8.07
N ALA A 482 17.98 -14.61 7.23
CA ALA A 482 19.40 -14.97 7.21
C ALA A 482 20.08 -14.58 8.52
N MET A 483 20.90 -15.47 9.05
CA MET A 483 21.87 -15.18 10.11
C MET A 483 23.31 -15.42 9.59
N PRO A 484 24.29 -14.56 9.92
CA PRO A 484 25.68 -14.74 9.50
C PRO A 484 26.27 -16.07 9.96
N ASP A 485 27.02 -16.75 9.07
CA ASP A 485 27.78 -17.95 9.40
C ASP A 485 29.15 -17.90 8.72
N PRO A 486 30.30 -18.10 9.44
CA PRO A 486 31.63 -17.96 8.89
C PRO A 486 31.99 -19.02 7.83
N ARG A 487 31.28 -20.16 7.79
CA ARG A 487 31.56 -21.27 6.87
C ARG A 487 30.63 -21.25 5.65
N LEU A 488 29.36 -20.97 5.86
CA LEU A 488 28.32 -21.05 4.81
C LEU A 488 27.92 -19.67 4.27
N GLY A 489 28.48 -18.60 4.83
CA GLY A 489 28.05 -17.22 4.56
C GLY A 489 26.80 -16.88 5.36
N GLU A 490 25.73 -17.64 5.13
CA GLU A 490 24.45 -17.48 5.85
C GLU A 490 23.87 -18.83 6.27
N LYS A 491 23.06 -18.79 7.33
CA LYS A 491 22.20 -19.87 7.84
C LYS A 491 20.80 -19.36 8.06
N THR A 492 19.87 -20.29 8.23
CA THR A 492 18.46 -20.00 8.44
C THR A 492 18.14 -19.86 9.92
N CYS A 493 17.63 -18.70 10.34
CA CYS A 493 17.09 -18.45 11.67
C CYS A 493 15.58 -18.21 11.59
N ALA A 494 14.78 -18.91 12.40
CA ALA A 494 13.35 -18.72 12.51
C ALA A 494 13.00 -18.01 13.83
N TYR A 495 12.34 -16.85 13.73
CA TYR A 495 11.66 -16.19 14.83
C TYR A 495 10.22 -16.69 14.88
N LEU A 496 9.79 -17.21 16.03
CA LEU A 496 8.52 -17.89 16.18
C LEU A 496 7.69 -17.32 17.32
N ILE A 497 6.38 -17.26 17.12
CA ILE A 497 5.41 -17.01 18.19
C ILE A 497 4.72 -18.34 18.52
N ALA A 498 4.81 -18.77 19.79
CA ALA A 498 4.15 -19.98 20.24
C ALA A 498 2.64 -19.77 20.40
N ARG A 499 1.81 -20.70 19.90
CA ARG A 499 0.35 -20.62 20.01
C ARG A 499 -0.13 -20.78 21.46
N ASP A 500 0.49 -21.68 22.21
CA ASP A 500 0.13 -21.97 23.60
C ASP A 500 1.11 -21.38 24.62
N GLY A 501 1.96 -20.44 24.18
CA GLY A 501 3.00 -19.83 25.01
C GLY A 501 4.11 -20.80 25.44
N LYS A 502 4.27 -21.94 24.76
CA LYS A 502 5.31 -22.94 25.03
C LYS A 502 6.27 -23.03 23.86
N ASP A 503 7.54 -22.78 24.14
CA ASP A 503 8.61 -22.91 23.16
C ASP A 503 8.83 -24.40 22.82
N LEU A 504 8.88 -24.69 21.52
CA LEU A 504 9.18 -26.02 21.01
C LEU A 504 10.69 -26.16 20.76
N PRO A 505 11.28 -27.37 20.99
CA PRO A 505 12.68 -27.59 20.70
C PRO A 505 12.95 -27.61 19.18
N LEU A 506 14.17 -27.22 18.77
CA LEU A 506 14.57 -27.21 17.36
C LEU A 506 14.37 -28.58 16.69
N SER A 507 14.60 -29.69 17.43
CA SER A 507 14.39 -31.03 16.92
C SER A 507 12.96 -31.30 16.47
N GLU A 508 11.96 -30.82 17.22
CA GLU A 508 10.55 -30.99 16.89
C GLU A 508 10.17 -30.24 15.60
N ILE A 509 10.69 -29.03 15.44
CA ILE A 509 10.50 -28.23 14.20
C ILE A 509 11.16 -28.93 13.01
N GLN A 510 12.36 -29.47 13.19
CA GLN A 510 13.07 -30.23 12.16
C GLN A 510 12.35 -31.52 11.77
N GLU A 511 11.78 -32.23 12.76
CA GLU A 511 10.95 -33.42 12.52
C GLU A 511 9.67 -33.09 11.74
N HIS A 512 9.04 -31.97 12.07
CA HIS A 512 7.88 -31.48 11.32
C HIS A 512 8.23 -31.25 9.84
N LEU A 513 9.29 -30.50 9.56
CA LEU A 513 9.76 -30.24 8.20
C LEU A 513 10.19 -31.53 7.47
N ALA A 514 10.77 -32.48 8.19
CA ALA A 514 11.12 -33.79 7.65
C ALA A 514 9.86 -34.59 7.22
N LYS A 515 8.80 -34.57 8.04
CA LYS A 515 7.51 -35.22 7.71
C LYS A 515 6.85 -34.59 6.47
N LEU A 516 7.04 -33.30 6.25
CA LEU A 516 6.59 -32.60 5.05
C LEU A 516 7.49 -32.85 3.83
N GLY A 517 8.58 -33.60 3.98
CA GLY A 517 9.52 -33.90 2.87
C GLY A 517 10.43 -32.74 2.48
N VAL A 518 10.58 -31.73 3.33
CA VAL A 518 11.35 -30.53 3.05
C VAL A 518 12.85 -30.86 3.03
N ALA A 519 13.57 -30.39 2.01
CA ALA A 519 15.01 -30.58 1.88
C ALA A 519 15.77 -30.01 3.09
N LYS A 520 16.70 -30.79 3.64
CA LYS A 520 17.38 -30.48 4.91
C LYS A 520 18.13 -29.15 4.91
N PHE A 521 18.62 -28.68 3.77
CA PHE A 521 19.32 -27.39 3.69
C PHE A 521 18.40 -26.18 3.92
N LYS A 522 17.08 -26.35 3.79
CA LYS A 522 16.07 -25.32 4.07
C LYS A 522 15.65 -25.23 5.55
N TRP A 523 16.01 -26.23 6.37
CA TRP A 523 15.59 -26.26 7.75
C TRP A 523 16.25 -25.16 8.57
N PRO A 524 15.51 -24.51 9.48
CA PRO A 524 16.12 -23.60 10.44
C PRO A 524 17.21 -24.29 11.27
N GLU A 525 18.31 -23.58 11.46
CA GLU A 525 19.43 -24.03 12.30
C GLU A 525 19.42 -23.31 13.65
N ARG A 526 18.55 -22.30 13.78
CA ARG A 526 18.32 -21.55 15.02
C ARG A 526 16.86 -21.15 15.13
N LEU A 527 16.32 -21.22 16.35
CA LEU A 527 14.99 -20.70 16.70
C LEU A 527 15.15 -19.58 17.72
N GLU A 528 14.37 -18.51 17.54
CA GLU A 528 14.20 -17.40 18.46
C GLU A 528 12.71 -17.28 18.79
N TRP A 529 12.31 -17.66 20.00
CA TRP A 529 10.95 -17.52 20.46
C TRP A 529 10.71 -16.11 20.98
N VAL A 530 9.69 -15.45 20.47
CA VAL A 530 9.37 -14.05 20.77
C VAL A 530 7.88 -13.88 21.09
N PRO A 531 7.51 -12.93 21.96
CA PRO A 531 6.10 -12.66 22.25
C PRO A 531 5.39 -11.95 21.10
N SER A 532 6.13 -11.25 20.25
CA SER A 532 5.61 -10.56 19.06
C SER A 532 6.72 -10.36 18.05
N LEU A 533 6.37 -10.33 16.75
CA LEU A 533 7.28 -9.96 15.68
C LEU A 533 7.30 -8.43 15.48
N PRO A 534 8.46 -7.82 15.18
CA PRO A 534 8.52 -6.39 14.88
C PRO A 534 7.85 -6.11 13.53
N HIS A 535 7.13 -5.00 13.45
CA HIS A 535 6.45 -4.57 12.25
C HIS A 535 6.97 -3.22 11.76
N THR A 536 6.91 -3.02 10.46
CA THR A 536 7.16 -1.74 9.80
C THR A 536 5.96 -0.80 9.99
N ASN A 537 6.14 0.48 9.66
CA ASN A 537 5.06 1.48 9.71
C ASN A 537 3.84 1.17 8.80
N VAL A 538 3.97 0.21 7.88
CA VAL A 538 2.89 -0.30 7.03
C VAL A 538 2.42 -1.69 7.47
N ASN A 539 2.67 -2.05 8.72
CA ASN A 539 2.25 -3.29 9.37
C ASN A 539 2.72 -4.58 8.67
N LYS A 540 3.93 -4.55 8.06
CA LYS A 540 4.63 -5.74 7.54
C LYS A 540 5.72 -6.15 8.54
N ILE A 541 6.02 -7.45 8.64
CA ILE A 541 7.12 -7.94 9.48
C ILE A 541 8.44 -7.26 9.07
N ASP A 542 9.13 -6.67 10.03
CA ASP A 542 10.42 -6.01 9.81
C ASP A 542 11.59 -7.01 9.86
N LYS A 543 11.75 -7.77 8.77
CA LYS A 543 12.84 -8.74 8.64
C LYS A 543 14.24 -8.10 8.68
N LYS A 544 14.36 -6.79 8.34
CA LYS A 544 15.64 -6.07 8.45
C LYS A 544 16.05 -5.94 9.92
N ARG A 545 15.11 -5.58 10.79
CA ARG A 545 15.33 -5.51 12.23
C ARG A 545 15.70 -6.89 12.78
N LEU A 546 14.97 -7.94 12.42
CA LEU A 546 15.26 -9.32 12.86
C LEU A 546 16.67 -9.77 12.45
N ARG A 547 17.09 -9.46 11.20
CA ARG A 547 18.47 -9.76 10.75
C ARG A 547 19.53 -9.01 11.57
N ALA A 548 19.30 -7.74 11.89
CA ALA A 548 20.22 -6.97 12.73
C ALA A 548 20.28 -7.50 14.16
N GLU A 549 19.14 -7.88 14.74
CA GLU A 549 19.04 -8.45 16.09
C GLU A 549 19.79 -9.79 16.19
N ILE A 550 19.61 -10.72 15.23
CA ILE A 550 20.30 -12.00 15.27
C ILE A 550 21.81 -11.84 15.05
N ALA A 551 22.23 -10.95 14.16
CA ALA A 551 23.65 -10.66 13.94
C ALA A 551 24.32 -10.11 15.22
N ALA A 552 23.68 -9.15 15.90
CA ALA A 552 24.17 -8.61 17.16
C ALA A 552 24.23 -9.68 18.27
N LYS A 553 23.23 -10.55 18.35
CA LYS A 553 23.17 -11.65 19.32
C LYS A 553 24.30 -12.66 19.12
N LEU A 554 24.57 -13.03 17.87
CA LEU A 554 25.69 -13.92 17.54
C LEU A 554 27.06 -13.31 17.89
N LEU A 555 27.25 -12.00 17.70
CA LEU A 555 28.47 -11.32 18.10
C LEU A 555 28.63 -11.34 19.62
N ALA A 556 27.57 -11.03 20.37
CA ALA A 556 27.60 -11.08 21.83
C ALA A 556 27.86 -12.50 22.38
N GLU A 557 27.34 -13.54 21.74
CA GLU A 557 27.58 -14.94 22.09
C GLU A 557 29.05 -15.38 21.80
N ALA A 558 29.67 -14.79 20.76
CA ALA A 558 31.07 -15.06 20.38
C ALA A 558 32.08 -14.39 21.35
N ASP A 559 31.71 -13.22 21.94
CA ASP A 559 32.56 -12.50 22.89
C ASP A 559 32.53 -13.04 24.32
N VAL A 560 31.64 -14.01 24.62
CA VAL A 560 31.64 -14.70 25.91
C VAL A 560 32.81 -15.69 25.95
N PRO A 561 33.81 -15.54 26.84
CA PRO A 561 34.92 -16.50 26.97
C PRO A 561 34.36 -17.89 27.25
N ARG A 562 34.64 -18.88 26.38
CA ARG A 562 34.36 -20.27 26.68
C ARG A 562 35.09 -20.60 27.96
N ALA A 563 34.36 -20.77 29.06
CA ALA A 563 34.94 -21.38 30.29
C ALA A 563 35.57 -22.70 29.86
N VAL A 564 36.88 -22.76 29.95
CA VAL A 564 37.64 -24.02 29.76
C VAL A 564 37.22 -24.94 30.90
N VAL A 565 36.46 -26.00 30.54
CA VAL A 565 36.19 -27.13 31.42
C VAL A 565 37.27 -28.16 31.25
#